data_a0f276ad0c732bad9aa7dc1670286375
#
_entry.id   a0f276ad0c732bad9aa7dc1670286375
#
_cell.length_a   1.000
_cell.length_b   1.000
_cell.length_c   1.000
_cell.angle_alpha   90.00
_cell.angle_beta   90.00
_cell.angle_gamma   90.00
#
_symmetry.space_group_name_H-M   'P 1'
#
loop_
_entity.id
_entity.type
_entity.pdbx_description
1 polymer ?
#
loop_
_entity_poly.entity_id
_entity_poly.type
_entity_poly.pdbx_seq_one_letter_code
_entity_poly.pdbx_strand_id
1 'polypeptide(L)'
;METVIATTGLAMMVGLSGIGSAIGLSMAGSSVLGMIKKKPEAFGSALVLSGLPATQGLYGFVAFILYSGDVKTGITMFHAAVVFGAGLAVGLVCFISAIQQANVCSSGIQAIGGGHDAFGKTMILAAFPEFYAILSLVAAILMKGLL
;
A
#
# COMPACT_ATOMS: atom_id res chain seq x y z
N MET A 1 22.32 -7.04 -18.59
CA MET A 1 22.28 -6.85 -17.12
C MET A 1 21.30 -5.74 -16.75
N GLU A 2 21.32 -4.65 -17.48
CA GLU A 2 20.47 -3.46 -17.24
C GLU A 2 18.97 -3.80 -17.25
N THR A 3 18.54 -4.58 -18.23
CA THR A 3 17.13 -5.02 -18.33
C THR A 3 16.69 -5.83 -17.09
N VAL A 4 17.58 -6.68 -16.56
CA VAL A 4 17.27 -7.47 -15.35
C VAL A 4 17.10 -6.55 -14.15
N ILE A 5 17.96 -5.55 -13.98
CA ILE A 5 17.85 -4.56 -12.89
C ILE A 5 16.53 -3.81 -13.00
N ALA A 6 16.20 -3.30 -14.19
CA ALA A 6 14.98 -2.54 -14.41
C ALA A 6 13.71 -3.40 -14.18
N THR A 7 13.68 -4.63 -14.72
CA THR A 7 12.53 -5.53 -14.52
C THR A 7 12.37 -5.96 -13.06
N THR A 8 13.47 -6.10 -12.32
CA THR A 8 13.42 -6.34 -10.88
C THR A 8 12.75 -5.16 -10.16
N GLY A 9 13.10 -3.91 -10.52
CA GLY A 9 12.43 -2.72 -10.01
C GLY A 9 10.91 -2.74 -10.27
N LEU A 10 10.50 -3.05 -11.50
CA LEU A 10 9.08 -3.20 -11.85
C LEU A 10 8.39 -4.28 -11.01
N ALA A 11 9.02 -5.44 -10.83
CA ALA A 11 8.48 -6.52 -10.01
C ALA A 11 8.32 -6.11 -8.55
N MET A 12 9.24 -5.31 -8.02
CA MET A 12 9.17 -4.79 -6.65
C MET A 12 8.01 -3.80 -6.46
N MET A 13 7.72 -2.94 -7.45
CA MET A 13 6.58 -2.02 -7.39
C MET A 13 5.27 -2.76 -7.11
N VAL A 14 5.00 -3.84 -7.82
CA VAL A 14 3.76 -4.62 -7.67
C VAL A 14 3.88 -5.65 -6.54
N GLY A 15 4.98 -6.39 -6.48
CA GLY A 15 5.15 -7.51 -5.56
C GLY A 15 5.12 -7.08 -4.11
N LEU A 16 5.98 -6.14 -3.73
CA LEU A 16 6.07 -5.70 -2.33
C LEU A 16 4.81 -4.96 -1.88
N SER A 17 4.31 -4.01 -2.69
CA SER A 17 3.09 -3.27 -2.35
C SER A 17 1.86 -4.19 -2.27
N GLY A 18 1.74 -5.14 -3.20
CA GLY A 18 0.66 -6.13 -3.21
C GLY A 18 0.70 -7.06 -2.00
N ILE A 19 1.89 -7.56 -1.63
CA ILE A 19 2.07 -8.39 -0.42
C ILE A 19 1.66 -7.60 0.83
N GLY A 20 2.10 -6.34 0.95
CA GLY A 20 1.72 -5.47 2.07
C GLY A 20 0.21 -5.30 2.19
N SER A 21 -0.46 -4.99 1.07
CA SER A 21 -1.92 -4.87 1.03
C SER A 21 -2.64 -6.18 1.35
N ALA A 22 -2.16 -7.31 0.82
CA ALA A 22 -2.78 -8.61 1.12
C ALA A 22 -2.70 -8.96 2.61
N ILE A 23 -1.55 -8.74 3.24
CA ILE A 23 -1.36 -8.93 4.68
C ILE A 23 -2.27 -7.97 5.46
N GLY A 24 -2.26 -6.68 5.11
CA GLY A 24 -3.05 -5.66 5.79
C GLY A 24 -4.54 -5.92 5.72
N LEU A 25 -5.07 -6.26 4.54
CA LEU A 25 -6.47 -6.62 4.34
C LEU A 25 -6.87 -7.84 5.17
N SER A 26 -6.00 -8.86 5.23
CA SER A 26 -6.26 -10.06 6.04
C SER A 26 -6.32 -9.75 7.53
N MET A 27 -5.42 -8.89 8.03
CA MET A 27 -5.38 -8.47 9.44
C MET A 27 -6.64 -7.69 9.82
N ALA A 28 -6.98 -6.67 9.04
CA ALA A 28 -8.14 -5.83 9.30
C ALA A 28 -9.45 -6.61 9.12
N GLY A 29 -9.55 -7.45 8.09
CA GLY A 29 -10.71 -8.32 7.85
C GLY A 29 -10.95 -9.32 8.98
N SER A 30 -9.88 -9.92 9.53
CA SER A 30 -9.98 -10.79 10.70
C SER A 30 -10.55 -10.06 11.92
N SER A 31 -10.19 -8.78 12.10
CA SER A 31 -10.74 -7.93 13.16
C SER A 31 -12.25 -7.68 12.98
N VAL A 32 -12.70 -7.49 11.71
CA VAL A 32 -14.13 -7.38 11.40
C VAL A 32 -14.90 -8.63 11.82
N LEU A 33 -14.39 -9.82 11.49
CA LEU A 33 -15.02 -11.10 11.87
C LEU A 33 -15.13 -11.27 13.39
N GLY A 34 -14.15 -10.77 14.13
CA GLY A 34 -14.21 -10.76 15.60
C GLY A 34 -15.24 -9.76 16.13
N MET A 35 -15.35 -8.60 15.52
CA MET A 35 -16.22 -7.50 15.90
C MET A 35 -17.71 -7.83 15.67
N ILE A 36 -18.08 -8.41 14.53
CA ILE A 36 -19.50 -8.71 14.19
C ILE A 36 -20.17 -9.68 15.17
N LYS A 37 -19.41 -10.47 15.91
CA LYS A 37 -19.95 -11.34 16.99
C LYS A 37 -20.50 -10.53 18.15
N LYS A 38 -20.02 -9.30 18.35
CA LYS A 38 -20.39 -8.41 19.46
C LYS A 38 -21.33 -7.29 19.00
N LYS A 39 -21.14 -6.78 17.79
CA LYS A 39 -21.84 -5.61 17.27
C LYS A 39 -22.11 -5.73 15.76
N PRO A 40 -23.03 -6.61 15.33
CA PRO A 40 -23.27 -6.89 13.91
C PRO A 40 -23.76 -5.67 13.13
N GLU A 41 -24.47 -4.74 13.78
CA GLU A 41 -24.96 -3.50 13.16
C GLU A 41 -23.84 -2.54 12.73
N ALA A 42 -22.64 -2.68 13.28
CA ALA A 42 -21.48 -1.86 12.93
C ALA A 42 -20.65 -2.43 11.74
N PHE A 43 -21.14 -3.48 11.09
CA PHE A 43 -20.43 -4.15 9.99
C PHE A 43 -20.00 -3.17 8.88
N GLY A 44 -20.89 -2.25 8.45
CA GLY A 44 -20.59 -1.28 7.39
C GLY A 44 -19.39 -0.39 7.71
N SER A 45 -19.32 0.16 8.91
CA SER A 45 -18.20 0.99 9.36
C SER A 45 -16.89 0.19 9.43
N ALA A 46 -16.96 -1.03 9.96
CA ALA A 46 -15.81 -1.92 10.07
C ALA A 46 -15.30 -2.37 8.68
N LEU A 47 -16.21 -2.63 7.74
CA LEU A 47 -15.87 -3.00 6.35
C LEU A 47 -15.06 -1.89 5.67
N VAL A 48 -15.48 -0.63 5.79
CA VAL A 48 -14.75 0.51 5.23
C VAL A 48 -13.34 0.57 5.80
N LEU A 49 -13.18 0.49 7.12
CA LEU A 49 -11.86 0.51 7.76
C LEU A 49 -10.98 -0.66 7.31
N SER A 50 -11.56 -1.85 7.14
CA SER A 50 -10.80 -3.03 6.73
C SER A 50 -10.32 -2.96 5.29
N GLY A 51 -10.95 -2.15 4.43
CA GLY A 51 -10.59 -1.97 3.03
C GLY A 51 -9.43 -0.98 2.79
N LEU A 52 -9.12 -0.11 3.76
CA LEU A 52 -8.11 0.93 3.57
C LEU A 52 -6.73 0.39 3.15
N PRO A 53 -6.21 -0.72 3.70
CA PRO A 53 -4.89 -1.23 3.31
C PRO A 53 -4.78 -1.73 1.86
N ALA A 54 -5.85 -1.67 1.06
CA ALA A 54 -5.80 -1.99 -0.37
C ALA A 54 -5.10 -0.91 -1.20
N THR A 55 -5.12 0.34 -0.75
CA THR A 55 -4.66 1.50 -1.52
C THR A 55 -3.17 1.42 -1.86
N GLN A 56 -2.34 0.91 -0.96
CA GLN A 56 -0.89 0.78 -1.18
C GLN A 56 -0.56 -0.19 -2.31
N GLY A 57 -1.30 -1.28 -2.46
CA GLY A 57 -1.17 -2.19 -3.60
C GLY A 57 -1.52 -1.51 -4.92
N LEU A 58 -2.53 -0.65 -4.92
CA LEU A 58 -2.89 0.15 -6.09
C LEU A 58 -1.80 1.16 -6.44
N TYR A 59 -1.17 1.81 -5.46
CA TYR A 59 -0.07 2.75 -5.71
C TYR A 59 1.13 2.06 -6.37
N GLY A 60 1.50 0.87 -5.89
CA GLY A 60 2.54 0.07 -6.53
C GLY A 60 2.19 -0.35 -7.95
N PHE A 61 0.94 -0.70 -8.21
CA PHE A 61 0.47 -1.04 -9.54
C PHE A 61 0.46 0.18 -10.48
N VAL A 62 0.06 1.36 -9.99
CA VAL A 62 0.15 2.61 -10.77
C VAL A 62 1.61 2.93 -11.12
N ALA A 63 2.53 2.80 -10.16
CA ALA A 63 3.96 2.99 -10.43
C ALA A 63 4.46 2.02 -11.50
N PHE A 64 4.08 0.75 -11.43
CA PHE A 64 4.41 -0.25 -12.45
C PHE A 64 3.93 0.18 -13.85
N ILE A 65 2.67 0.60 -13.99
CA ILE A 65 2.13 1.05 -15.28
C ILE A 65 2.95 2.23 -15.81
N LEU A 66 3.27 3.20 -14.97
CA LEU A 66 4.03 4.39 -15.36
C LEU A 66 5.42 4.05 -15.91
N TYR A 67 6.09 3.05 -15.34
CA TYR A 67 7.47 2.70 -15.68
C TYR A 67 7.60 1.54 -16.69
N SER A 68 6.57 0.73 -16.88
CA SER A 68 6.64 -0.46 -17.73
C SER A 68 6.99 -0.16 -19.18
N GLY A 69 6.57 0.99 -19.69
CA GLY A 69 6.88 1.44 -21.06
C GLY A 69 8.34 1.88 -21.29
N ASP A 70 9.08 2.16 -20.22
CA ASP A 70 10.47 2.66 -20.30
C ASP A 70 11.49 1.51 -20.31
N VAL A 71 11.09 0.31 -19.92
CA VAL A 71 11.96 -0.87 -19.89
C VAL A 71 11.97 -1.54 -21.26
N LYS A 72 12.96 -1.18 -22.10
CA LYS A 72 13.12 -1.68 -23.47
C LYS A 72 14.50 -2.32 -23.65
N THR A 73 14.68 -3.05 -24.75
CA THR A 73 15.99 -3.54 -25.19
C THR A 73 16.93 -2.34 -25.44
N GLY A 74 18.11 -2.37 -24.85
CA GLY A 74 19.09 -1.27 -24.98
C GLY A 74 18.92 -0.15 -23.93
N ILE A 75 18.12 -0.37 -22.88
CA ILE A 75 18.05 0.56 -21.74
C ILE A 75 19.45 0.80 -21.15
N THR A 76 19.77 2.03 -20.80
CA THR A 76 21.06 2.37 -20.18
C THR A 76 21.12 1.92 -18.72
N MET A 77 22.32 1.74 -18.18
CA MET A 77 22.50 1.41 -16.76
C MET A 77 21.90 2.50 -15.85
N PHE A 78 22.02 3.77 -16.24
CA PHE A 78 21.42 4.87 -15.47
C PHE A 78 19.90 4.75 -15.40
N HIS A 79 19.24 4.55 -16.54
CA HIS A 79 17.78 4.38 -16.56
C HIS A 79 17.34 3.11 -15.80
N ALA A 80 18.08 2.01 -15.93
CA ALA A 80 17.81 0.78 -15.19
C ALA A 80 17.89 1.01 -13.66
N ALA A 81 18.90 1.77 -13.21
CA ALA A 81 19.05 2.13 -11.80
C ALA A 81 17.92 3.04 -11.31
N VAL A 82 17.45 3.99 -12.13
CA VAL A 82 16.30 4.84 -11.79
C VAL A 82 15.03 4.00 -11.61
N VAL A 83 14.74 3.07 -12.54
CA VAL A 83 13.58 2.17 -12.44
C VAL A 83 13.67 1.29 -11.19
N PHE A 84 14.84 0.74 -10.91
CA PHE A 84 15.08 -0.09 -9.73
C PHE A 84 14.90 0.72 -8.44
N GLY A 85 15.49 1.92 -8.35
CA GLY A 85 15.36 2.80 -7.19
C GLY A 85 13.92 3.22 -6.91
N ALA A 86 13.17 3.57 -7.96
CA ALA A 86 11.76 3.88 -7.86
C ALA A 86 10.95 2.65 -7.38
N GLY A 87 11.26 1.47 -7.91
CA GLY A 87 10.62 0.22 -7.50
C GLY A 87 10.88 -0.15 -6.04
N LEU A 88 12.13 0.03 -5.60
CA LEU A 88 12.51 -0.18 -4.21
C LEU A 88 11.78 0.80 -3.27
N ALA A 89 11.77 2.08 -3.62
CA ALA A 89 11.14 3.13 -2.81
C ALA A 89 9.63 2.88 -2.66
N VAL A 90 8.90 2.75 -3.78
CA VAL A 90 7.45 2.51 -3.75
C VAL A 90 7.13 1.17 -3.09
N GLY A 91 7.83 0.11 -3.50
CA GLY A 91 7.55 -1.24 -3.01
C GLY A 91 7.70 -1.34 -1.49
N LEU A 92 8.82 -0.90 -0.92
CA LEU A 92 9.07 -1.00 0.53
C LEU A 92 8.16 -0.08 1.34
N VAL A 93 7.99 1.17 0.90
CA VAL A 93 7.15 2.12 1.63
C VAL A 93 5.70 1.66 1.64
N CYS A 94 5.15 1.25 0.49
CA CYS A 94 3.79 0.73 0.39
C CYS A 94 3.61 -0.56 1.19
N PHE A 95 4.58 -1.47 1.17
CA PHE A 95 4.55 -2.71 1.96
C PHE A 95 4.38 -2.42 3.46
N ILE A 96 5.25 -1.57 4.02
CA ILE A 96 5.24 -1.25 5.44
C ILE A 96 4.01 -0.40 5.80
N SER A 97 3.69 0.59 4.98
CA SER A 97 2.53 1.48 5.17
C SER A 97 1.22 0.70 5.27
N ALA A 98 0.99 -0.28 4.38
CA ALA A 98 -0.23 -1.10 4.39
C ALA A 98 -0.40 -1.89 5.70
N ILE A 99 0.69 -2.48 6.21
CA ILE A 99 0.68 -3.22 7.48
C ILE A 99 0.40 -2.28 8.66
N GLN A 100 1.05 -1.11 8.69
CA GLN A 100 0.84 -0.16 9.79
C GLN A 100 -0.57 0.45 9.76
N GLN A 101 -1.10 0.75 8.57
CA GLN A 101 -2.48 1.19 8.43
C GLN A 101 -3.47 0.11 8.91
N ALA A 102 -3.22 -1.14 8.57
CA ALA A 102 -4.05 -2.27 9.02
C ALA A 102 -4.05 -2.44 10.54
N ASN A 103 -2.92 -2.21 11.21
CA ASN A 103 -2.83 -2.21 12.67
C ASN A 103 -3.73 -1.15 13.30
N VAL A 104 -3.71 0.08 12.75
CA VAL A 104 -4.58 1.18 13.19
C VAL A 104 -6.04 0.82 12.96
N CYS A 105 -6.39 0.34 11.75
CA CYS A 105 -7.74 -0.07 11.40
C CYS A 105 -8.26 -1.19 12.31
N SER A 106 -7.44 -2.21 12.54
CA SER A 106 -7.78 -3.34 13.43
C SER A 106 -8.10 -2.87 14.84
N SER A 107 -7.30 -1.97 15.39
CA SER A 107 -7.54 -1.38 16.71
C SER A 107 -8.83 -0.58 16.76
N GLY A 108 -9.13 0.22 15.73
CA GLY A 108 -10.36 0.96 15.58
C GLY A 108 -11.59 0.07 15.48
N ILE A 109 -11.51 -1.02 14.69
CA ILE A 109 -12.58 -2.01 14.55
C ILE A 109 -12.87 -2.69 15.91
N GLN A 110 -11.83 -3.02 16.67
CA GLN A 110 -11.99 -3.58 18.01
C GLN A 110 -12.65 -2.59 18.97
N ALA A 111 -12.28 -1.30 18.93
CA ALA A 111 -12.89 -0.24 19.72
C ALA A 111 -14.40 -0.09 19.38
N ILE A 112 -14.76 -0.13 18.09
CA ILE A 112 -16.16 -0.12 17.64
C ILE A 112 -16.92 -1.32 18.21
N GLY A 113 -16.32 -2.52 18.17
CA GLY A 113 -16.89 -3.72 18.76
C GLY A 113 -17.07 -3.64 20.28
N GLY A 114 -16.25 -2.84 20.97
CA GLY A 114 -16.38 -2.50 22.39
C GLY A 114 -17.43 -1.43 22.70
N GLY A 115 -18.15 -0.91 21.68
CA GLY A 115 -19.21 0.08 21.84
C GLY A 115 -18.74 1.54 21.77
N HIS A 116 -17.46 1.79 21.45
CA HIS A 116 -16.93 3.14 21.35
C HIS A 116 -17.19 3.77 19.97
N ASP A 117 -17.45 5.08 19.94
CA ASP A 117 -17.48 5.87 18.71
C ASP A 117 -16.06 6.14 18.23
N ALA A 118 -15.51 5.17 17.48
CA ALA A 118 -14.12 5.20 17.03
C ALA A 118 -13.95 5.31 15.51
N PHE A 119 -15.03 5.24 14.71
CA PHE A 119 -14.93 5.19 13.25
C PHE A 119 -14.17 6.39 12.67
N GLY A 120 -14.65 7.61 12.88
CA GLY A 120 -14.02 8.83 12.34
C GLY A 120 -12.60 9.06 12.86
N LYS A 121 -12.39 8.75 14.15
CA LYS A 121 -11.06 8.86 14.78
C LYS A 121 -10.06 7.89 14.15
N THR A 122 -10.48 6.66 13.88
CA THR A 122 -9.66 5.65 13.22
C THR A 122 -9.34 6.03 11.78
N MET A 123 -10.32 6.56 11.03
CA MET A 123 -10.10 7.05 9.67
C MET A 123 -8.97 8.10 9.60
N ILE A 124 -8.99 9.07 10.51
CA ILE A 124 -7.96 10.11 10.57
C ILE A 124 -6.59 9.49 10.89
N LEU A 125 -6.52 8.62 11.89
CA LEU A 125 -5.25 8.00 12.30
C LEU A 125 -4.71 7.04 11.22
N ALA A 126 -5.57 6.34 10.50
CA ALA A 126 -5.20 5.44 9.42
C ALA A 126 -4.63 6.19 8.18
N ALA A 127 -4.99 7.47 8.00
CA ALA A 127 -4.44 8.28 6.92
C ALA A 127 -2.95 8.59 7.08
N PHE A 128 -2.40 8.58 8.30
CA PHE A 128 -0.99 8.91 8.51
C PHE A 128 -0.01 7.90 7.88
N PRO A 129 -0.14 6.59 8.08
CA PRO A 129 0.68 5.63 7.34
C PRO A 129 0.50 5.73 5.82
N GLU A 130 -0.74 5.93 5.34
CA GLU A 130 -1.05 6.05 3.92
C GLU A 130 -0.36 7.24 3.26
N PHE A 131 -0.25 8.36 3.98
CA PHE A 131 0.40 9.55 3.48
C PHE A 131 1.82 9.29 2.97
N TYR A 132 2.60 8.45 3.65
CA TYR A 132 3.95 8.08 3.22
C TYR A 132 3.94 7.22 1.95
N ALA A 133 2.94 6.37 1.76
CA ALA A 133 2.79 5.61 0.53
C ALA A 133 2.49 6.53 -0.67
N ILE A 134 1.63 7.54 -0.48
CA ILE A 134 1.36 8.57 -1.49
C ILE A 134 2.64 9.35 -1.81
N LEU A 135 3.41 9.76 -0.81
CA LEU A 135 4.68 10.46 -1.03
C LEU A 135 5.68 9.62 -1.81
N SER A 136 5.74 8.30 -1.57
CA SER A 136 6.62 7.41 -2.33
C SER A 136 6.20 7.31 -3.80
N LEU A 137 4.90 7.27 -4.09
CA LEU A 137 4.39 7.29 -5.45
C LEU A 137 4.71 8.62 -6.14
N VAL A 138 4.51 9.76 -5.46
CA VAL A 138 4.86 11.08 -5.99
C VAL A 138 6.36 11.17 -6.29
N ALA A 139 7.21 10.68 -5.38
CA ALA A 139 8.65 10.60 -5.61
C ALA A 139 8.99 9.77 -6.85
N ALA A 140 8.35 8.62 -7.03
CA ALA A 140 8.53 7.81 -8.24
C ALA A 140 8.08 8.57 -9.51
N ILE A 141 6.95 9.28 -9.48
CA ILE A 141 6.50 10.10 -10.61
C ILE A 141 7.55 11.15 -10.98
N LEU A 142 8.15 11.81 -9.98
CA LEU A 142 9.22 12.78 -10.22
C LEU A 142 10.50 12.12 -10.77
N MET A 143 10.87 10.95 -10.24
CA MET A 143 12.02 10.19 -10.74
C MET A 143 11.85 9.75 -12.20
N LYS A 144 10.61 9.54 -12.67
CA LYS A 144 10.34 9.21 -14.06
C LYS A 144 10.82 10.33 -15.01
N GLY A 145 10.84 11.57 -14.56
CA GLY A 145 11.41 12.68 -15.32
C GLY A 145 12.92 12.59 -15.60
N LEU A 146 13.61 11.62 -15.02
CA LEU A 146 15.03 11.34 -15.24
C LEU A 146 15.27 10.34 -16.39
N LEU A 147 14.21 9.70 -16.92
CA LEU A 147 14.25 8.71 -18.01
C LEU A 147 14.07 9.38 -19.37
#